data_da05930bcef0cc55f6a5883b07b82691
#
_entry.id   da05930bcef0cc55f6a5883b07b82691
#
_cell.length_a   1.000
_cell.length_b   1.000
_cell.length_c   1.000
_cell.angle_alpha   90.00
_cell.angle_beta   90.00
_cell.angle_gamma   90.00
#
_symmetry.space_group_name_H-M   'P 1'
#
loop_
_entity.id
_entity.type
_entity.pdbx_description
1 polymer ?
#
loop_
_entity_poly.entity_id
_entity_poly.type
_entity_poly.pdbx_seq_one_letter_code
_entity_poly.pdbx_strand_id
1 'polypeptide(L)'
;MNFVFLSPHFPPNYYQFAVALKNQGVTVLGLADENYDSLRPELKAALTEYYRVGDMHDYNELVRALGYFTHHYGKLDRIDSHSEYWLETEARLRTDFNIPGIRTNQIDRIKRKSRMREAFIKAGIKVARGRIVKDLKDALKLVKETGYPLVAKPDVGVGAAATYKIHHEIELKAFFDTKPPVDYLLEEFIKGRICTFDGHTDREGKPVFLNSLEYSAGVMETVLDDALIYYYTLREIPEDLEALGRRVLEAFDVGERFFHFEFFREDDTGGLLALEVNMRPPGGLTTDMFNYACDIDVYNAWASIIAGKGFPYPEYSHKYYCCYVGRKFNRDYSHNEQEIFQAYGDKICHHESISGVFSRALGDYGYIVRSPELEDVIEAAEFIQEQ
;
A
#
# COMPACT_ATOMS: atom_id res chain seq x y z
N MET A 1 -8.96 -21.17 15.11
CA MET A 1 -7.99 -20.71 14.09
C MET A 1 -6.94 -19.87 14.77
N ASN A 2 -5.66 -20.15 14.52
CA ASN A 2 -4.52 -19.45 15.11
C ASN A 2 -3.90 -18.53 14.05
N PHE A 3 -3.96 -17.23 14.28
CA PHE A 3 -3.43 -16.20 13.39
C PHE A 3 -2.23 -15.54 14.06
N VAL A 4 -1.07 -15.55 13.42
CA VAL A 4 0.11 -14.81 13.87
C VAL A 4 0.12 -13.44 13.19
N PHE A 5 0.07 -12.37 13.98
CA PHE A 5 0.12 -11.00 13.48
C PHE A 5 1.52 -10.42 13.74
N LEU A 6 2.29 -10.23 12.66
CA LEU A 6 3.62 -9.62 12.75
C LEU A 6 3.48 -8.10 12.87
N SER A 7 4.21 -7.51 13.80
CA SER A 7 4.24 -6.06 14.02
C SER A 7 2.83 -5.42 14.11
N PRO A 8 1.91 -5.95 14.96
CA PRO A 8 0.49 -5.55 14.96
C PRO A 8 0.25 -4.12 15.44
N HIS A 9 1.27 -3.44 15.94
CA HIS A 9 1.25 -2.05 16.40
C HIS A 9 1.48 -1.04 15.28
N PHE A 10 1.95 -1.49 14.12
CA PHE A 10 2.32 -0.61 13.00
C PHE A 10 1.83 -1.16 11.65
N PRO A 11 1.21 -0.32 10.79
CA PRO A 11 0.79 1.08 10.99
C PRO A 11 -0.15 1.29 12.18
N PRO A 12 -0.19 2.53 12.75
CA PRO A 12 -0.94 2.78 14.01
C PRO A 12 -2.44 2.45 13.97
N ASN A 13 -3.10 2.54 12.81
CA ASN A 13 -4.51 2.21 12.63
C ASN A 13 -4.76 0.69 12.40
N TYR A 14 -3.72 -0.11 12.14
CA TYR A 14 -3.86 -1.54 11.80
C TYR A 14 -4.17 -2.45 13.00
N TYR A 15 -4.13 -1.91 14.24
CA TYR A 15 -4.67 -2.63 15.40
C TYR A 15 -6.14 -3.04 15.19
N GLN A 16 -6.88 -2.32 14.35
CA GLN A 16 -8.28 -2.61 14.02
C GLN A 16 -8.42 -4.00 13.35
N PHE A 17 -7.45 -4.45 12.58
CA PHE A 17 -7.42 -5.82 12.05
C PHE A 17 -7.33 -6.87 13.17
N ALA A 18 -6.52 -6.62 14.20
CA ALA A 18 -6.41 -7.53 15.35
C ALA A 18 -7.72 -7.57 16.16
N VAL A 19 -8.35 -6.41 16.37
CA VAL A 19 -9.66 -6.30 17.04
C VAL A 19 -10.73 -7.05 16.25
N ALA A 20 -10.76 -6.87 14.94
CA ALA A 20 -11.71 -7.56 14.06
C ALA A 20 -11.53 -9.08 14.07
N LEU A 21 -10.28 -9.58 14.00
CA LEU A 21 -9.99 -11.02 14.14
C LEU A 21 -10.52 -11.60 15.46
N LYS A 22 -10.24 -10.91 16.57
CA LYS A 22 -10.76 -11.32 17.87
C LYS A 22 -12.29 -11.40 17.90
N ASN A 23 -12.95 -10.39 17.36
CA ASN A 23 -14.42 -10.33 17.28
C ASN A 23 -14.99 -11.47 16.42
N GLN A 24 -14.22 -11.97 15.44
CA GLN A 24 -14.57 -13.15 14.65
C GLN A 24 -14.26 -14.48 15.38
N GLY A 25 -13.70 -14.46 16.58
CA GLY A 25 -13.37 -15.65 17.37
C GLY A 25 -12.02 -16.29 16.99
N VAL A 26 -11.14 -15.56 16.34
CA VAL A 26 -9.80 -16.00 15.97
C VAL A 26 -8.85 -15.84 17.17
N THR A 27 -7.97 -16.80 17.41
CA THR A 27 -6.85 -16.69 18.35
C THR A 27 -5.78 -15.80 17.73
N VAL A 28 -5.60 -14.58 18.23
CA VAL A 28 -4.69 -13.59 17.69
C VAL A 28 -3.37 -13.61 18.48
N LEU A 29 -2.28 -14.01 17.82
CA LEU A 29 -0.94 -14.16 18.40
C LEU A 29 -0.05 -13.04 17.85
N GLY A 30 0.22 -12.03 18.67
CA GLY A 30 1.05 -10.89 18.28
C GLY A 30 2.55 -11.22 18.40
N LEU A 31 3.33 -10.80 17.40
CA LEU A 31 4.78 -10.99 17.36
C LEU A 31 5.45 -9.69 16.90
N ALA A 32 6.26 -9.07 17.75
CA ALA A 32 7.03 -7.87 17.43
C ALA A 32 8.21 -7.68 18.41
N ASP A 33 9.04 -6.67 18.13
CA ASP A 33 10.10 -6.19 19.03
C ASP A 33 9.66 -5.02 19.93
N GLU A 34 8.47 -4.46 19.70
CA GLU A 34 7.92 -3.37 20.52
C GLU A 34 7.62 -3.84 21.96
N ASN A 35 7.74 -2.92 22.92
CA ASN A 35 7.38 -3.21 24.29
C ASN A 35 5.88 -3.41 24.45
N TYR A 36 5.48 -4.46 25.17
CA TYR A 36 4.05 -4.71 25.42
C TYR A 36 3.36 -3.52 26.09
N ASP A 37 4.04 -2.84 27.02
CA ASP A 37 3.47 -1.69 27.74
C ASP A 37 3.21 -0.48 26.83
N SER A 38 3.97 -0.34 25.74
CA SER A 38 3.80 0.72 24.73
C SER A 38 2.62 0.46 23.78
N LEU A 39 2.12 -0.79 23.73
CA LEU A 39 0.99 -1.11 22.87
C LEU A 39 -0.27 -0.42 23.35
N ARG A 40 -1.07 0.06 22.41
CA ARG A 40 -2.36 0.68 22.73
C ARG A 40 -3.33 -0.31 23.41
N PRO A 41 -4.23 0.18 24.30
CA PRO A 41 -5.10 -0.69 25.08
C PRO A 41 -5.98 -1.62 24.25
N GLU A 42 -6.50 -1.14 23.10
CA GLU A 42 -7.36 -1.91 22.22
C GLU A 42 -6.61 -3.09 21.57
N LEU A 43 -5.34 -2.87 21.19
CA LEU A 43 -4.50 -3.95 20.67
C LEU A 43 -4.20 -4.98 21.75
N LYS A 44 -3.78 -4.54 22.95
CA LYS A 44 -3.57 -5.45 24.10
C LYS A 44 -4.80 -6.30 24.37
N ALA A 45 -5.98 -5.69 24.35
CA ALA A 45 -7.24 -6.40 24.55
C ALA A 45 -7.57 -7.38 23.41
N ALA A 46 -7.12 -7.12 22.19
CA ALA A 46 -7.37 -7.98 21.02
C ALA A 46 -6.46 -9.21 20.98
N LEU A 47 -5.24 -9.10 21.45
CA LEU A 47 -4.27 -10.18 21.43
C LEU A 47 -4.62 -11.28 22.44
N THR A 48 -4.53 -12.54 22.03
CA THR A 48 -4.60 -13.70 22.92
C THR A 48 -3.27 -13.88 23.65
N GLU A 49 -2.18 -13.67 22.92
CA GLU A 49 -0.83 -13.65 23.47
C GLU A 49 0.04 -12.70 22.64
N TYR A 50 1.09 -12.17 23.28
CA TYR A 50 2.10 -11.34 22.65
C TYR A 50 3.49 -11.89 22.95
N TYR A 51 4.23 -12.26 21.91
CA TYR A 51 5.62 -12.69 22.02
C TYR A 51 6.52 -11.55 21.56
N ARG A 52 7.31 -11.00 22.49
CA ARG A 52 8.30 -9.99 22.16
C ARG A 52 9.62 -10.66 21.79
N VAL A 53 10.16 -10.32 20.61
CA VAL A 53 11.52 -10.64 20.19
C VAL A 53 12.49 -9.49 20.48
N GLY A 54 13.78 -9.73 20.46
CA GLY A 54 14.81 -8.70 20.63
C GLY A 54 14.99 -7.87 19.34
N ASP A 55 14.90 -8.54 18.19
CA ASP A 55 15.04 -7.93 16.87
C ASP A 55 14.16 -8.69 15.86
N MET A 56 13.21 -7.99 15.25
CA MET A 56 12.36 -8.52 14.19
C MET A 56 13.13 -8.90 12.91
N HIS A 57 14.38 -8.45 12.75
CA HIS A 57 15.25 -8.84 11.63
C HIS A 57 16.03 -10.12 11.92
N ASP A 58 16.16 -10.55 13.18
CA ASP A 58 16.72 -11.86 13.51
C ASP A 58 15.70 -12.96 13.21
N TYR A 59 15.82 -13.56 12.03
CA TYR A 59 14.93 -14.62 11.59
C TYR A 59 14.87 -15.81 12.56
N ASN A 60 15.97 -16.14 13.26
CA ASN A 60 15.99 -17.24 14.22
C ASN A 60 15.12 -16.93 15.45
N GLU A 61 15.03 -15.66 15.86
CA GLU A 61 14.10 -15.26 16.92
C GLU A 61 12.65 -15.45 16.49
N LEU A 62 12.31 -15.10 15.25
CA LEU A 62 10.98 -15.30 14.72
C LEU A 62 10.61 -16.79 14.62
N VAL A 63 11.55 -17.63 14.18
CA VAL A 63 11.35 -19.10 14.15
C VAL A 63 11.11 -19.65 15.56
N ARG A 64 11.87 -19.21 16.57
CA ARG A 64 11.64 -19.60 17.98
C ARG A 64 10.27 -19.17 18.48
N ALA A 65 9.83 -17.95 18.14
CA ALA A 65 8.52 -17.44 18.51
C ALA A 65 7.37 -18.26 17.89
N LEU A 66 7.47 -18.58 16.58
CA LEU A 66 6.47 -19.44 15.93
C LEU A 66 6.50 -20.88 16.48
N GLY A 67 7.67 -21.40 16.83
CA GLY A 67 7.81 -22.69 17.51
C GLY A 67 7.11 -22.69 18.88
N TYR A 68 7.29 -21.62 19.65
CA TYR A 68 6.60 -21.41 20.92
C TYR A 68 5.07 -21.36 20.72
N PHE A 69 4.57 -20.57 19.79
CA PHE A 69 3.14 -20.51 19.49
C PHE A 69 2.59 -21.85 19.03
N THR A 70 3.33 -22.57 18.18
CA THR A 70 2.93 -23.91 17.74
C THR A 70 2.83 -24.89 18.91
N HIS A 71 3.75 -24.82 19.87
CA HIS A 71 3.74 -25.67 21.07
C HIS A 71 2.52 -25.41 21.94
N HIS A 72 2.16 -24.13 22.15
CA HIS A 72 1.09 -23.75 23.07
C HIS A 72 -0.31 -23.77 22.46
N TYR A 73 -0.44 -23.40 21.17
CA TYR A 73 -1.71 -23.19 20.48
C TYR A 73 -1.98 -24.21 19.37
N GLY A 74 -0.99 -25.08 19.06
CA GLY A 74 -1.09 -26.02 17.97
C GLY A 74 -0.78 -25.38 16.61
N LYS A 75 -1.35 -25.93 15.54
CA LYS A 75 -1.10 -25.49 14.18
C LYS A 75 -1.39 -24.01 13.99
N LEU A 76 -0.45 -23.30 13.36
CA LEU A 76 -0.64 -21.93 12.92
C LEU A 76 -1.35 -21.93 11.55
N ASP A 77 -2.49 -21.26 11.48
CA ASP A 77 -3.34 -21.28 10.28
C ASP A 77 -3.03 -20.14 9.32
N ARG A 78 -2.66 -18.96 9.84
CA ARG A 78 -2.31 -17.78 9.05
C ARG A 78 -1.21 -16.98 9.72
N ILE A 79 -0.48 -16.22 8.91
CA ILE A 79 0.49 -15.20 9.35
C ILE A 79 0.44 -14.03 8.38
N ASP A 80 0.34 -12.81 8.89
CA ASP A 80 0.35 -11.57 8.09
C ASP A 80 0.83 -10.38 8.96
N SER A 81 1.29 -9.32 8.29
CA SER A 81 1.59 -8.03 8.91
C SER A 81 0.82 -6.87 8.26
N HIS A 82 0.20 -7.12 7.10
CA HIS A 82 -0.32 -6.08 6.19
C HIS A 82 0.73 -5.05 5.75
N SER A 83 2.01 -5.35 5.90
CA SER A 83 3.11 -4.44 5.59
C SER A 83 3.96 -4.96 4.44
N GLU A 84 4.22 -4.11 3.46
CA GLU A 84 5.15 -4.40 2.36
C GLU A 84 6.55 -4.75 2.88
N TYR A 85 6.95 -4.17 4.00
CA TYR A 85 8.26 -4.37 4.59
C TYR A 85 8.50 -5.83 5.02
N TRP A 86 7.48 -6.49 5.59
CA TRP A 86 7.61 -7.84 6.15
C TRP A 86 7.25 -8.97 5.18
N LEU A 87 6.84 -8.70 3.95
CA LEU A 87 6.37 -9.72 3.00
C LEU A 87 7.38 -10.86 2.74
N GLU A 88 8.68 -10.56 2.64
CA GLU A 88 9.71 -11.59 2.45
C GLU A 88 9.87 -12.46 3.71
N THR A 89 9.86 -11.84 4.89
CA THR A 89 9.89 -12.54 6.18
C THR A 89 8.66 -13.44 6.35
N GLU A 90 7.47 -12.92 6.04
CA GLU A 90 6.24 -13.71 6.02
C GLU A 90 6.33 -14.90 5.08
N ALA A 91 6.82 -14.69 3.86
CA ALA A 91 6.95 -15.74 2.86
C ALA A 91 7.88 -16.87 3.33
N ARG A 92 8.99 -16.53 4.00
CA ARG A 92 9.91 -17.50 4.61
C ARG A 92 9.22 -18.26 5.75
N LEU A 93 8.59 -17.57 6.69
CA LEU A 93 7.87 -18.18 7.81
C LEU A 93 6.72 -19.07 7.33
N ARG A 94 5.94 -18.64 6.30
CA ARG A 94 4.90 -19.48 5.68
C ARG A 94 5.48 -20.76 5.07
N THR A 95 6.67 -20.65 4.45
CA THR A 95 7.35 -21.82 3.86
C THR A 95 7.81 -22.78 4.95
N ASP A 96 8.51 -22.29 5.98
CA ASP A 96 9.14 -23.12 7.02
C ASP A 96 8.10 -23.78 7.94
N PHE A 97 7.00 -23.09 8.25
CA PHE A 97 5.91 -23.60 9.10
C PHE A 97 4.72 -24.17 8.31
N ASN A 98 4.83 -24.32 6.98
CA ASN A 98 3.77 -24.82 6.11
C ASN A 98 2.42 -24.09 6.30
N ILE A 99 2.47 -22.76 6.44
CA ILE A 99 1.30 -21.89 6.56
C ILE A 99 0.84 -21.49 5.13
N PRO A 100 -0.47 -21.46 4.84
CA PRO A 100 -0.99 -20.98 3.55
C PRO A 100 -0.66 -19.50 3.27
N GLY A 101 -0.61 -19.13 2.00
CA GLY A 101 -0.36 -17.78 1.50
C GLY A 101 0.90 -17.70 0.64
N ILE A 102 1.35 -16.48 0.34
CA ILE A 102 2.54 -16.21 -0.48
C ILE A 102 3.78 -16.80 0.18
N ARG A 103 4.52 -17.62 -0.57
CA ARG A 103 5.73 -18.32 -0.11
C ARG A 103 6.96 -17.86 -0.87
N THR A 104 8.13 -18.39 -0.48
CA THR A 104 9.44 -18.03 -1.04
C THR A 104 9.57 -18.22 -2.54
N ASN A 105 8.83 -19.18 -3.12
CA ASN A 105 8.82 -19.43 -4.57
C ASN A 105 7.97 -18.41 -5.35
N GLN A 106 7.22 -17.54 -4.68
CA GLN A 106 6.33 -16.56 -5.29
C GLN A 106 6.77 -15.12 -5.01
N ILE A 107 7.51 -14.87 -3.91
CA ILE A 107 7.76 -13.54 -3.39
C ILE A 107 8.56 -12.65 -4.33
N ASP A 108 9.51 -13.20 -5.08
CA ASP A 108 10.36 -12.42 -5.99
C ASP A 108 9.56 -11.67 -7.06
N ARG A 109 8.51 -12.27 -7.61
CA ARG A 109 7.66 -11.62 -8.63
C ARG A 109 6.81 -10.47 -8.06
N ILE A 110 6.70 -10.40 -6.72
CA ILE A 110 5.92 -9.39 -6.00
C ILE A 110 6.84 -8.27 -5.49
N LYS A 111 8.04 -8.61 -5.00
CA LYS A 111 8.96 -7.67 -4.37
C LYS A 111 9.98 -7.04 -5.29
N ARG A 112 10.39 -7.76 -6.36
CA ARG A 112 11.39 -7.27 -7.32
C ARG A 112 10.70 -6.62 -8.51
N LYS A 113 10.92 -5.32 -8.70
CA LYS A 113 10.32 -4.55 -9.82
C LYS A 113 10.63 -5.15 -11.19
N SER A 114 11.85 -5.67 -11.37
CA SER A 114 12.24 -6.38 -12.59
C SER A 114 11.40 -7.64 -12.82
N ARG A 115 11.17 -8.45 -11.78
CA ARG A 115 10.37 -9.69 -11.86
C ARG A 115 8.88 -9.42 -11.97
N MET A 116 8.41 -8.40 -11.29
CA MET A 116 7.04 -7.90 -11.40
C MET A 116 6.76 -7.46 -12.86
N ARG A 117 7.68 -6.70 -13.45
CA ARG A 117 7.63 -6.28 -14.84
C ARG A 117 7.58 -7.48 -15.81
N GLU A 118 8.42 -8.50 -15.61
CA GLU A 118 8.39 -9.73 -16.41
C GLU A 118 7.01 -10.42 -16.34
N ALA A 119 6.39 -10.46 -15.14
CA ALA A 119 5.05 -11.02 -14.95
C ALA A 119 3.98 -10.21 -15.70
N PHE A 120 4.03 -8.88 -15.66
CA PHE A 120 3.14 -8.02 -16.44
C PHE A 120 3.27 -8.28 -17.95
N ILE A 121 4.49 -8.26 -18.45
CA ILE A 121 4.77 -8.48 -19.89
C ILE A 121 4.26 -9.84 -20.34
N LYS A 122 4.52 -10.90 -19.54
CA LYS A 122 4.05 -12.27 -19.82
C LYS A 122 2.52 -12.35 -19.88
N ALA A 123 1.82 -11.56 -19.06
CA ALA A 123 0.37 -11.45 -19.07
C ALA A 123 -0.18 -10.51 -20.17
N GLY A 124 0.69 -9.95 -21.04
CA GLY A 124 0.32 -8.99 -22.07
C GLY A 124 -0.13 -7.64 -21.54
N ILE A 125 0.30 -7.28 -20.33
CA ILE A 125 -0.01 -6.01 -19.66
C ILE A 125 1.09 -5.01 -20.02
N LYS A 126 0.72 -3.82 -20.45
CA LYS A 126 1.67 -2.76 -20.81
C LYS A 126 2.36 -2.21 -19.55
N VAL A 127 3.64 -1.92 -19.69
CA VAL A 127 4.50 -1.29 -18.68
C VAL A 127 5.38 -0.24 -19.33
N ALA A 128 5.91 0.70 -18.58
CA ALA A 128 6.91 1.65 -19.08
C ALA A 128 8.11 0.90 -19.72
N ARG A 129 8.70 1.40 -20.80
CA ARG A 129 9.88 0.77 -21.41
C ARG A 129 11.08 0.95 -20.48
N GLY A 130 11.77 -0.15 -20.16
CA GLY A 130 12.87 -0.09 -19.21
C GLY A 130 13.47 -1.45 -18.93
N ARG A 131 14.55 -1.48 -18.16
CA ARG A 131 15.26 -2.69 -17.73
C ARG A 131 16.24 -2.42 -16.59
N ILE A 132 16.70 -3.48 -15.94
CA ILE A 132 17.85 -3.40 -15.05
C ILE A 132 19.08 -3.03 -15.91
N VAL A 133 19.79 -2.00 -15.50
CA VAL A 133 21.01 -1.55 -16.16
C VAL A 133 22.24 -1.82 -15.30
N LYS A 134 23.32 -2.30 -15.93
CA LYS A 134 24.55 -2.68 -15.25
C LYS A 134 25.51 -1.50 -15.06
N ASP A 135 25.58 -0.65 -16.06
CA ASP A 135 26.52 0.46 -16.15
C ASP A 135 25.98 1.62 -17.00
N LEU A 136 26.72 2.72 -17.01
CA LEU A 136 26.38 3.92 -17.79
C LEU A 136 26.24 3.61 -19.30
N LYS A 137 27.08 2.73 -19.85
CA LYS A 137 27.03 2.38 -21.27
C LYS A 137 25.73 1.66 -21.63
N ASP A 138 25.24 0.80 -20.75
CA ASP A 138 23.97 0.11 -20.93
C ASP A 138 22.79 1.07 -20.76
N ALA A 139 22.86 1.99 -19.78
CA ALA A 139 21.87 3.04 -19.61
C ALA A 139 21.76 3.98 -20.83
N LEU A 140 22.88 4.35 -21.44
CA LEU A 140 22.90 5.17 -22.66
C LEU A 140 22.25 4.47 -23.86
N LYS A 141 22.25 3.13 -23.91
CA LYS A 141 21.48 2.40 -24.92
C LYS A 141 19.98 2.55 -24.67
N LEU A 142 19.54 2.46 -23.39
CA LEU A 142 18.15 2.67 -23.03
C LEU A 142 17.70 4.09 -23.40
N VAL A 143 18.54 5.12 -23.14
CA VAL A 143 18.26 6.51 -23.55
C VAL A 143 18.00 6.63 -25.05
N LYS A 144 18.74 5.90 -25.90
CA LYS A 144 18.50 5.91 -27.36
C LYS A 144 17.15 5.30 -27.75
N GLU A 145 16.62 4.39 -26.92
CA GLU A 145 15.34 3.72 -27.16
C GLU A 145 14.14 4.55 -26.65
N THR A 146 14.32 5.26 -25.52
CA THR A 146 13.22 5.90 -24.77
C THR A 146 13.29 7.42 -24.76
N GLY A 147 14.48 8.01 -24.88
CA GLY A 147 14.73 9.42 -24.63
C GLY A 147 14.86 9.73 -23.12
N TYR A 148 14.91 11.03 -22.82
CA TYR A 148 14.80 11.58 -21.46
C TYR A 148 13.42 12.20 -21.25
N PRO A 149 12.93 12.37 -19.99
CA PRO A 149 13.56 11.91 -18.75
C PRO A 149 13.50 10.38 -18.56
N LEU A 150 14.42 9.87 -17.73
CA LEU A 150 14.34 8.50 -17.19
C LEU A 150 13.96 8.53 -15.71
N VAL A 151 13.39 7.44 -15.23
CA VAL A 151 13.21 7.17 -13.80
C VAL A 151 14.10 5.99 -13.43
N ALA A 152 14.94 6.16 -12.41
CA ALA A 152 15.76 5.12 -11.82
C ALA A 152 15.18 4.71 -10.46
N LYS A 153 14.83 3.44 -10.29
CA LYS A 153 14.23 2.89 -9.06
C LYS A 153 15.07 1.70 -8.59
N PRO A 154 15.32 1.52 -7.26
CA PRO A 154 15.88 0.27 -6.76
C PRO A 154 14.99 -0.91 -7.16
N ASP A 155 15.56 -2.04 -7.55
CA ASP A 155 14.81 -3.25 -7.91
C ASP A 155 13.96 -3.76 -6.74
N VAL A 156 14.47 -3.60 -5.51
CA VAL A 156 13.76 -3.86 -4.25
C VAL A 156 13.73 -2.57 -3.44
N GLY A 157 12.54 -2.15 -3.01
CA GLY A 157 12.35 -0.93 -2.22
C GLY A 157 10.87 -0.58 -2.11
N VAL A 158 10.52 0.32 -1.19
CA VAL A 158 9.15 0.77 -0.92
C VAL A 158 9.08 2.30 -0.90
N GLY A 159 7.93 2.87 -1.26
CA GLY A 159 7.60 4.27 -1.02
C GLY A 159 8.48 5.29 -1.75
N ALA A 160 8.84 5.04 -2.99
CA ALA A 160 9.69 5.93 -3.82
C ALA A 160 11.08 6.25 -3.20
N ALA A 161 11.51 5.54 -2.16
CA ALA A 161 12.83 5.73 -1.56
C ALA A 161 13.94 5.45 -2.57
N ALA A 162 14.95 6.34 -2.62
CA ALA A 162 16.06 6.28 -3.57
C ALA A 162 15.62 6.19 -5.05
N THR A 163 14.48 6.77 -5.40
CA THR A 163 14.03 6.96 -6.78
C THR A 163 14.57 8.28 -7.32
N TYR A 164 15.03 8.29 -8.55
CA TYR A 164 15.63 9.45 -9.20
C TYR A 164 14.97 9.71 -10.55
N LYS A 165 14.62 10.98 -10.80
CA LYS A 165 14.24 11.46 -12.13
C LYS A 165 15.45 12.07 -12.79
N ILE A 166 15.80 11.59 -13.99
CA ILE A 166 17.05 11.92 -14.68
C ILE A 166 16.70 12.60 -15.99
N HIS A 167 17.05 13.89 -16.13
CA HIS A 167 16.62 14.72 -17.26
C HIS A 167 17.61 14.76 -18.41
N HIS A 168 18.89 14.45 -18.17
CA HIS A 168 19.94 14.49 -19.19
C HIS A 168 21.18 13.66 -18.81
N GLU A 169 22.12 13.55 -19.74
CA GLU A 169 23.30 12.69 -19.61
C GLU A 169 24.20 13.05 -18.41
N ILE A 170 24.30 14.34 -18.03
CA ILE A 170 25.12 14.75 -16.90
C ILE A 170 24.54 14.19 -15.58
N GLU A 171 23.23 14.27 -15.42
CA GLU A 171 22.55 13.68 -14.24
C GLU A 171 22.66 12.15 -14.25
N LEU A 172 22.59 11.52 -15.44
CA LEU A 172 22.77 10.08 -15.56
C LEU A 172 24.16 9.64 -15.11
N LYS A 173 25.21 10.38 -15.48
CA LYS A 173 26.58 10.12 -15.02
C LYS A 173 26.70 10.28 -13.50
N ALA A 174 26.19 11.40 -12.95
CA ALA A 174 26.19 11.65 -11.52
C ALA A 174 25.44 10.57 -10.74
N PHE A 175 24.33 10.07 -11.28
CA PHE A 175 23.61 8.94 -10.69
C PHE A 175 24.49 7.70 -10.57
N PHE A 176 25.22 7.31 -11.63
CA PHE A 176 26.09 6.13 -11.57
C PHE A 176 27.28 6.32 -10.63
N ASP A 177 27.75 7.55 -10.44
CA ASP A 177 28.86 7.85 -9.51
C ASP A 177 28.41 7.80 -8.03
N THR A 178 27.12 8.01 -7.75
CA THR A 178 26.62 8.19 -6.37
C THR A 178 25.54 7.17 -5.94
N LYS A 179 24.97 6.38 -6.87
CA LYS A 179 23.90 5.45 -6.55
C LYS A 179 24.34 4.41 -5.51
N PRO A 180 23.43 3.96 -4.62
CA PRO A 180 23.69 2.81 -3.77
C PRO A 180 24.13 1.58 -4.57
N PRO A 181 24.92 0.65 -3.96
CA PRO A 181 25.45 -0.54 -4.62
C PRO A 181 24.37 -1.65 -4.72
N VAL A 182 23.21 -1.29 -5.25
CA VAL A 182 22.08 -2.21 -5.50
C VAL A 182 21.67 -2.13 -6.97
N ASP A 183 20.90 -3.13 -7.42
CA ASP A 183 20.35 -3.15 -8.75
C ASP A 183 19.28 -2.06 -8.92
N TYR A 184 19.33 -1.37 -10.06
CA TYR A 184 18.38 -0.33 -10.44
C TYR A 184 17.67 -0.69 -11.73
N LEU A 185 16.33 -0.61 -11.69
CA LEU A 185 15.49 -0.56 -12.86
C LEU A 185 15.48 0.89 -13.38
N LEU A 186 15.92 1.09 -14.63
CA LEU A 186 15.74 2.35 -15.34
C LEU A 186 14.58 2.21 -16.33
N GLU A 187 13.69 3.19 -16.32
CA GLU A 187 12.50 3.22 -17.16
C GLU A 187 12.31 4.61 -17.79
N GLU A 188 11.58 4.67 -18.91
CA GLU A 188 11.07 5.94 -19.42
C GLU A 188 10.15 6.62 -18.38
N PHE A 189 10.15 7.93 -18.35
CA PHE A 189 9.22 8.68 -17.54
C PHE A 189 7.85 8.74 -18.24
N ILE A 190 6.83 8.27 -17.56
CA ILE A 190 5.45 8.33 -18.05
C ILE A 190 4.80 9.63 -17.58
N LYS A 191 4.26 10.40 -18.53
CA LYS A 191 3.40 11.53 -18.22
C LYS A 191 1.98 11.03 -18.06
N GLY A 192 1.42 11.18 -16.87
CA GLY A 192 0.09 10.68 -16.59
C GLY A 192 -0.23 10.76 -15.10
N ARG A 193 -1.48 10.50 -14.79
CA ARG A 193 -1.98 10.43 -13.41
C ARG A 193 -1.88 9.02 -12.88
N ILE A 194 -1.58 8.89 -11.59
CA ILE A 194 -1.66 7.61 -10.89
C ILE A 194 -3.12 7.32 -10.56
N CYS A 195 -3.56 6.14 -10.93
CA CYS A 195 -4.82 5.55 -10.49
C CYS A 195 -4.56 4.14 -9.96
N THR A 196 -5.43 3.65 -9.09
CA THR A 196 -5.25 2.35 -8.46
C THR A 196 -6.42 1.42 -8.71
N PHE A 197 -6.16 0.13 -8.59
CA PHE A 197 -7.17 -0.90 -8.45
C PHE A 197 -6.90 -1.65 -7.16
N ASP A 198 -7.80 -1.45 -6.21
CA ASP A 198 -7.65 -1.89 -4.83
C ASP A 198 -8.73 -2.88 -4.46
N GLY A 199 -8.47 -3.70 -3.44
CA GLY A 199 -9.52 -4.55 -2.93
C GLY A 199 -9.03 -5.71 -2.09
N HIS A 200 -9.89 -6.68 -1.96
CA HIS A 200 -9.63 -7.92 -1.25
C HIS A 200 -10.20 -9.12 -2.01
N THR A 201 -9.42 -10.20 -2.10
CA THR A 201 -9.86 -11.47 -2.66
C THR A 201 -10.25 -12.46 -1.56
N ASP A 202 -11.18 -13.35 -1.84
CA ASP A 202 -11.45 -14.52 -1.02
C ASP A 202 -10.35 -15.59 -1.21
N ARG A 203 -10.56 -16.75 -0.57
CA ARG A 203 -9.61 -17.87 -0.62
C ARG A 203 -9.44 -18.43 -2.03
N GLU A 204 -10.45 -18.38 -2.84
CA GLU A 204 -10.48 -18.85 -4.23
C GLU A 204 -9.90 -17.82 -5.21
N GLY A 205 -9.45 -16.64 -4.71
CA GLY A 205 -8.91 -15.57 -5.51
C GLY A 205 -9.97 -14.70 -6.19
N LYS A 206 -11.24 -14.88 -5.84
CA LYS A 206 -12.31 -14.02 -6.36
C LYS A 206 -12.30 -12.69 -5.62
N PRO A 207 -12.25 -11.54 -6.32
CA PRO A 207 -12.38 -10.25 -5.67
C PRO A 207 -13.79 -10.09 -5.08
N VAL A 208 -13.84 -9.80 -3.77
CA VAL A 208 -15.10 -9.64 -3.00
C VAL A 208 -15.33 -8.20 -2.57
N PHE A 209 -14.28 -7.41 -2.52
CA PHE A 209 -14.31 -5.97 -2.33
C PHE A 209 -13.39 -5.32 -3.35
N LEU A 210 -13.83 -4.26 -4.00
CA LEU A 210 -13.09 -3.46 -4.97
C LEU A 210 -13.21 -1.98 -4.63
N ASN A 211 -12.16 -1.22 -4.90
CA ASN A 211 -12.12 0.23 -4.84
C ASN A 211 -11.08 0.75 -5.84
N SER A 212 -11.05 2.04 -6.05
CA SER A 212 -10.07 2.73 -6.89
C SER A 212 -9.78 4.12 -6.34
N LEU A 213 -8.55 4.58 -6.48
CA LEU A 213 -8.11 5.90 -6.07
C LEU A 213 -7.56 6.66 -7.28
N GLU A 214 -7.73 7.98 -7.25
CA GLU A 214 -6.97 8.91 -8.06
C GLU A 214 -6.16 9.86 -7.17
N TYR A 215 -4.95 10.20 -7.63
CA TYR A 215 -4.01 11.05 -6.91
C TYR A 215 -3.88 12.42 -7.59
N SER A 216 -3.88 13.51 -6.80
CA SER A 216 -3.65 14.88 -7.29
C SER A 216 -2.22 15.10 -7.81
N ALA A 217 -1.27 14.33 -7.27
CA ALA A 217 0.15 14.33 -7.65
C ALA A 217 0.74 12.93 -7.50
N GLY A 218 1.81 12.64 -8.22
CA GLY A 218 2.55 11.38 -8.04
C GLY A 218 3.25 11.33 -6.67
N VAL A 219 3.33 10.13 -6.08
CA VAL A 219 4.03 9.93 -4.80
C VAL A 219 5.52 10.31 -4.94
N MET A 220 6.11 10.07 -6.13
CA MET A 220 7.50 10.44 -6.40
C MET A 220 7.69 11.97 -6.34
N GLU A 221 6.84 12.73 -7.00
CA GLU A 221 6.86 14.20 -6.99
C GLU A 221 6.61 14.72 -5.57
N THR A 222 5.67 14.15 -4.85
CA THR A 222 5.38 14.52 -3.46
C THR A 222 6.60 14.32 -2.56
N VAL A 223 7.34 13.24 -2.75
CA VAL A 223 8.52 12.92 -1.93
C VAL A 223 9.76 13.71 -2.36
N LEU A 224 9.98 13.92 -3.68
CA LEU A 224 11.17 14.60 -4.21
C LEU A 224 11.06 16.13 -4.13
N ASP A 225 9.88 16.67 -4.44
CA ASP A 225 9.63 18.11 -4.56
C ASP A 225 8.97 18.69 -3.30
N ASP A 226 8.82 17.86 -2.25
CA ASP A 226 8.11 18.23 -1.01
C ASP A 226 6.69 18.76 -1.24
N ALA A 227 6.01 18.26 -2.30
CA ALA A 227 4.68 18.73 -2.67
C ALA A 227 3.61 18.30 -1.64
N LEU A 228 2.47 18.99 -1.64
CA LEU A 228 1.28 18.55 -0.94
C LEU A 228 0.54 17.51 -1.80
N ILE A 229 -0.15 16.58 -1.15
CA ILE A 229 -0.92 15.54 -1.81
C ILE A 229 -2.32 15.47 -1.23
N TYR A 230 -3.30 15.29 -2.09
CA TYR A 230 -4.58 14.70 -1.76
C TYR A 230 -4.88 13.57 -2.75
N TYR A 231 -5.68 12.62 -2.35
CA TYR A 231 -6.16 11.53 -3.21
C TYR A 231 -7.55 11.10 -2.75
N TYR A 232 -8.34 10.60 -3.68
CA TYR A 232 -9.74 10.29 -3.41
C TYR A 232 -10.17 8.96 -4.03
N THR A 233 -11.18 8.34 -3.40
CA THR A 233 -11.83 7.14 -3.93
C THR A 233 -12.77 7.52 -5.07
N LEU A 234 -12.90 6.62 -6.06
CA LEU A 234 -13.89 6.76 -7.12
C LEU A 234 -15.20 6.07 -6.74
N ARG A 235 -16.34 6.67 -7.12
CA ARG A 235 -17.66 6.05 -6.98
C ARG A 235 -17.95 5.02 -8.08
N GLU A 236 -17.31 5.15 -9.23
CA GLU A 236 -17.36 4.21 -10.34
C GLU A 236 -15.93 3.89 -10.77
N ILE A 237 -15.57 2.61 -10.75
CA ILE A 237 -14.28 2.16 -11.24
C ILE A 237 -14.34 2.14 -12.77
N PRO A 238 -13.46 2.83 -13.51
CA PRO A 238 -13.45 2.79 -14.96
C PRO A 238 -13.34 1.36 -15.49
N GLU A 239 -14.15 1.00 -16.49
CA GLU A 239 -14.23 -0.38 -17.02
C GLU A 239 -12.87 -0.91 -17.50
N ASP A 240 -12.08 -0.05 -18.15
CA ASP A 240 -10.73 -0.41 -18.63
C ASP A 240 -9.76 -0.68 -17.49
N LEU A 241 -9.86 0.09 -16.39
CA LEU A 241 -9.04 -0.10 -15.19
C LEU A 241 -9.45 -1.39 -14.44
N GLU A 242 -10.75 -1.63 -14.30
CA GLU A 242 -11.25 -2.87 -13.68
C GLU A 242 -10.83 -4.09 -14.50
N ALA A 243 -11.00 -4.05 -15.82
CA ALA A 243 -10.60 -5.14 -16.70
C ALA A 243 -9.09 -5.43 -16.61
N LEU A 244 -8.26 -4.38 -16.55
CA LEU A 244 -6.82 -4.52 -16.40
C LEU A 244 -6.46 -5.04 -15.01
N GLY A 245 -7.04 -4.50 -13.95
CA GLY A 245 -6.83 -4.92 -12.57
C GLY A 245 -7.17 -6.40 -12.35
N ARG A 246 -8.27 -6.89 -12.91
CA ARG A 246 -8.64 -8.32 -12.88
C ARG A 246 -7.61 -9.20 -13.58
N ARG A 247 -7.04 -8.77 -14.71
CA ARG A 247 -5.92 -9.48 -15.37
C ARG A 247 -4.66 -9.51 -14.50
N VAL A 248 -4.40 -8.46 -13.74
CA VAL A 248 -3.28 -8.43 -12.78
C VAL A 248 -3.54 -9.43 -11.65
N LEU A 249 -4.76 -9.50 -11.08
CA LEU A 249 -5.13 -10.51 -10.08
C LEU A 249 -4.81 -11.92 -10.55
N GLU A 250 -5.21 -12.27 -11.77
CA GLU A 250 -4.94 -13.57 -12.38
C GLU A 250 -3.43 -13.82 -12.60
N ALA A 251 -2.72 -12.80 -13.12
CA ALA A 251 -1.28 -12.92 -13.42
C ALA A 251 -0.43 -13.15 -12.17
N PHE A 252 -0.86 -12.61 -11.03
CA PHE A 252 -0.15 -12.72 -9.76
C PHE A 252 -0.72 -13.78 -8.81
N ASP A 253 -1.82 -14.45 -9.18
CA ASP A 253 -2.45 -15.51 -8.39
C ASP A 253 -2.77 -15.04 -6.95
N VAL A 254 -3.56 -13.95 -6.87
CA VAL A 254 -3.86 -13.28 -5.59
C VAL A 254 -5.04 -13.98 -4.92
N GLY A 255 -4.80 -14.60 -3.77
CA GLY A 255 -5.84 -15.27 -2.99
C GLY A 255 -5.81 -14.91 -1.51
N GLU A 256 -6.99 -14.74 -0.90
CA GLU A 256 -7.23 -14.43 0.51
C GLU A 256 -6.37 -13.24 1.00
N ARG A 257 -6.32 -12.16 0.20
CA ARG A 257 -5.41 -11.06 0.47
C ARG A 257 -5.95 -9.71 0.00
N PHE A 258 -5.57 -8.64 0.70
CA PHE A 258 -5.64 -7.28 0.16
C PHE A 258 -4.66 -7.13 -0.99
N PHE A 259 -5.04 -6.31 -1.95
CA PHE A 259 -4.18 -5.86 -3.04
C PHE A 259 -4.36 -4.37 -3.28
N HIS A 260 -3.27 -3.74 -3.69
CA HIS A 260 -3.18 -2.34 -4.07
C HIS A 260 -2.31 -2.28 -5.32
N PHE A 261 -2.94 -2.15 -6.50
CA PHE A 261 -2.27 -2.11 -7.77
C PHE A 261 -2.27 -0.69 -8.31
N GLU A 262 -1.10 -0.23 -8.69
CA GLU A 262 -0.89 1.10 -9.20
C GLU A 262 -0.71 1.09 -10.71
N PHE A 263 -1.32 2.07 -11.38
CA PHE A 263 -1.26 2.26 -12.83
C PHE A 263 -1.03 3.73 -13.15
N PHE A 264 -0.36 4.00 -14.26
CA PHE A 264 -0.41 5.29 -14.92
C PHE A 264 -1.54 5.31 -15.94
N ARG A 265 -2.37 6.34 -15.89
CA ARG A 265 -3.23 6.72 -17.02
C ARG A 265 -2.51 7.81 -17.78
N GLU A 266 -2.02 7.49 -18.99
CA GLU A 266 -1.27 8.41 -19.83
C GLU A 266 -2.11 9.63 -20.25
N ASP A 267 -1.55 10.82 -20.16
CA ASP A 267 -2.24 12.06 -20.51
C ASP A 267 -2.56 12.13 -22.01
N ASP A 268 -1.65 11.67 -22.86
CA ASP A 268 -1.74 11.80 -24.32
C ASP A 268 -2.69 10.77 -24.94
N THR A 269 -2.76 9.56 -24.39
CA THR A 269 -3.48 8.43 -25.00
C THR A 269 -4.69 7.99 -24.19
N GLY A 270 -4.77 8.36 -22.92
CA GLY A 270 -5.72 7.81 -21.96
C GLY A 270 -5.46 6.33 -21.61
N GLY A 271 -4.41 5.73 -22.20
CA GLY A 271 -4.06 4.32 -21.99
C GLY A 271 -3.54 4.04 -20.59
N LEU A 272 -3.64 2.77 -20.16
CA LEU A 272 -3.15 2.33 -18.85
C LEU A 272 -1.82 1.56 -19.00
N LEU A 273 -0.87 1.90 -18.12
CA LEU A 273 0.37 1.15 -17.92
C LEU A 273 0.47 0.71 -16.47
N ALA A 274 0.79 -0.57 -16.24
CA ALA A 274 1.02 -1.06 -14.89
C ALA A 274 2.32 -0.47 -14.32
N LEU A 275 2.23 -0.01 -13.07
CA LEU A 275 3.34 0.56 -12.33
C LEU A 275 3.87 -0.41 -11.28
N GLU A 276 3.01 -0.83 -10.35
CA GLU A 276 3.40 -1.67 -9.22
C GLU A 276 2.23 -2.51 -8.70
N VAL A 277 2.54 -3.69 -8.15
CA VAL A 277 1.61 -4.49 -7.33
C VAL A 277 2.08 -4.49 -5.89
N ASN A 278 1.15 -4.20 -4.99
CA ASN A 278 1.36 -4.28 -3.55
C ASN A 278 0.36 -5.28 -2.98
N MET A 279 0.86 -6.36 -2.37
CA MET A 279 0.03 -7.44 -1.82
C MET A 279 -0.36 -7.17 -0.37
N ARG A 280 -0.94 -6.00 -0.13
CA ARG A 280 -1.32 -5.46 1.17
C ARG A 280 -2.40 -4.38 1.01
N PRO A 281 -3.04 -3.95 2.13
CA PRO A 281 -3.87 -2.74 2.10
C PRO A 281 -3.03 -1.52 1.64
N PRO A 282 -3.62 -0.54 0.95
CA PRO A 282 -2.95 0.73 0.68
C PRO A 282 -2.58 1.45 1.98
N GLY A 283 -1.52 2.28 1.92
CA GLY A 283 -0.95 2.92 3.11
C GLY A 283 -1.80 4.06 3.70
N GLY A 284 -1.33 4.60 4.81
CA GLY A 284 -1.99 5.72 5.50
C GLY A 284 -3.39 5.35 6.02
N LEU A 285 -4.33 6.27 5.87
CA LEU A 285 -5.72 6.11 6.29
C LEU A 285 -6.63 5.56 5.17
N THR A 286 -6.08 4.94 4.14
CA THR A 286 -6.86 4.53 2.97
C THR A 286 -7.87 3.42 3.29
N THR A 287 -7.56 2.51 4.21
CA THR A 287 -8.54 1.52 4.69
C THR A 287 -9.73 2.18 5.39
N ASP A 288 -9.49 3.27 6.12
CA ASP A 288 -10.55 4.06 6.75
C ASP A 288 -11.36 4.83 5.68
N MET A 289 -10.70 5.35 4.63
CA MET A 289 -11.39 5.95 3.49
C MET A 289 -12.36 4.96 2.82
N PHE A 290 -11.97 3.69 2.66
CA PHE A 290 -12.86 2.66 2.10
C PHE A 290 -14.10 2.46 2.96
N ASN A 291 -13.96 2.50 4.29
CA ASN A 291 -15.09 2.44 5.20
C ASN A 291 -16.04 3.62 4.98
N TYR A 292 -15.51 4.83 4.91
CA TYR A 292 -16.32 6.04 4.71
C TYR A 292 -16.90 6.16 3.31
N ALA A 293 -16.21 5.66 2.28
CA ALA A 293 -16.72 5.69 0.90
C ALA A 293 -17.92 4.74 0.70
N CYS A 294 -17.91 3.60 1.39
CA CYS A 294 -18.89 2.53 1.16
C CYS A 294 -19.87 2.32 2.33
N ASP A 295 -19.68 3.00 3.48
CA ASP A 295 -20.38 2.73 4.75
C ASP A 295 -20.29 1.25 5.16
N ILE A 296 -19.08 0.70 5.15
CA ILE A 296 -18.77 -0.68 5.58
C ILE A 296 -17.64 -0.67 6.61
N ASP A 297 -17.32 -1.84 7.13
CA ASP A 297 -16.12 -2.07 7.96
C ASP A 297 -15.22 -3.08 7.26
N VAL A 298 -14.20 -2.57 6.52
CA VAL A 298 -13.26 -3.43 5.77
C VAL A 298 -12.39 -4.28 6.70
N TYR A 299 -12.13 -3.83 7.93
CA TYR A 299 -11.38 -4.60 8.92
C TYR A 299 -12.16 -5.84 9.34
N ASN A 300 -13.46 -5.66 9.66
CA ASN A 300 -14.36 -6.77 9.95
C ASN A 300 -14.61 -7.66 8.73
N ALA A 301 -14.73 -7.07 7.54
CA ALA A 301 -14.88 -7.82 6.28
C ALA A 301 -13.70 -8.75 6.03
N TRP A 302 -12.47 -8.24 6.16
CA TRP A 302 -11.26 -9.04 6.05
C TRP A 302 -11.22 -10.14 7.11
N ALA A 303 -11.47 -9.82 8.37
CA ALA A 303 -11.44 -10.80 9.45
C ALA A 303 -12.49 -11.90 9.29
N SER A 304 -13.66 -11.56 8.74
CA SER A 304 -14.73 -12.52 8.39
C SER A 304 -14.28 -13.50 7.31
N ILE A 305 -13.59 -13.02 6.27
CA ILE A 305 -13.04 -13.87 5.22
C ILE A 305 -11.97 -14.82 5.80
N ILE A 306 -11.02 -14.27 6.58
CA ILE A 306 -9.98 -15.06 7.25
C ILE A 306 -10.61 -16.13 8.14
N ALA A 307 -11.66 -15.82 8.87
CA ALA A 307 -12.39 -16.76 9.73
C ALA A 307 -13.22 -17.80 8.93
N GLY A 308 -13.24 -17.73 7.59
CA GLY A 308 -13.99 -18.64 6.73
C GLY A 308 -15.49 -18.39 6.68
N LYS A 309 -15.94 -17.19 7.08
CA LYS A 309 -17.36 -16.80 7.09
C LYS A 309 -17.80 -16.06 5.81
N GLY A 310 -16.83 -15.72 4.93
CA GLY A 310 -17.06 -14.98 3.70
C GLY A 310 -17.16 -13.46 3.91
N PHE A 311 -17.41 -12.74 2.82
CA PHE A 311 -17.54 -11.27 2.82
C PHE A 311 -18.93 -10.86 3.35
N PRO A 312 -19.03 -10.03 4.41
CA PRO A 312 -20.30 -9.77 5.08
C PRO A 312 -21.17 -8.67 4.42
N TYR A 313 -20.68 -7.98 3.38
CA TYR A 313 -21.36 -6.86 2.71
C TYR A 313 -21.56 -7.14 1.20
N PRO A 314 -22.31 -8.18 0.79
CA PRO A 314 -22.39 -8.58 -0.63
C PRO A 314 -23.01 -7.51 -1.54
N GLU A 315 -23.79 -6.58 -0.97
CA GLU A 315 -24.50 -5.50 -1.69
C GLU A 315 -23.90 -4.11 -1.40
N TYR A 316 -22.59 -4.04 -1.04
CA TYR A 316 -21.95 -2.74 -0.84
C TYR A 316 -21.92 -1.93 -2.13
N SER A 317 -21.89 -0.62 -1.98
CA SER A 317 -21.74 0.32 -3.10
C SER A 317 -20.85 1.50 -2.69
N HIS A 318 -20.18 2.11 -3.64
CA HIS A 318 -19.42 3.34 -3.44
C HIS A 318 -20.37 4.53 -3.37
N LYS A 319 -20.83 4.87 -2.16
CA LYS A 319 -21.83 5.91 -1.93
C LYS A 319 -21.24 7.31 -2.06
N TYR A 320 -19.96 7.45 -1.69
CA TYR A 320 -19.28 8.73 -1.62
C TYR A 320 -17.92 8.68 -2.32
N TYR A 321 -17.51 9.82 -2.88
CA TYR A 321 -16.11 10.15 -3.00
C TYR A 321 -15.56 10.40 -1.61
N CYS A 322 -14.44 9.82 -1.28
CA CYS A 322 -13.79 9.98 0.02
C CYS A 322 -12.34 10.44 -0.24
N CYS A 323 -11.99 11.61 0.26
CA CYS A 323 -10.71 12.25 -0.03
C CYS A 323 -9.84 12.33 1.22
N TYR A 324 -8.60 11.89 1.10
CA TYR A 324 -7.53 12.17 2.06
C TYR A 324 -6.84 13.47 1.67
N VAL A 325 -6.64 14.36 2.65
CA VAL A 325 -5.97 15.65 2.46
C VAL A 325 -4.89 15.81 3.53
N GLY A 326 -3.63 15.89 3.12
CA GLY A 326 -2.50 16.05 4.03
C GLY A 326 -2.06 17.52 4.20
N ARG A 327 -1.68 17.91 5.42
CA ARG A 327 -0.97 19.15 5.74
C ARG A 327 0.40 18.85 6.31
N LYS A 328 1.40 19.72 6.01
CA LYS A 328 2.75 19.66 6.56
C LYS A 328 2.93 20.80 7.56
N PHE A 329 3.51 20.51 8.73
CA PHE A 329 3.70 21.52 9.78
C PHE A 329 4.70 22.62 9.43
N ASN A 330 5.55 22.40 8.43
CA ASN A 330 6.53 23.38 7.94
C ASN A 330 5.97 24.32 6.86
N ARG A 331 4.65 24.34 6.65
CA ARG A 331 3.96 25.18 5.67
C ARG A 331 3.02 26.17 6.36
N ASP A 332 2.89 27.35 5.77
CA ASP A 332 1.86 28.31 6.15
C ASP A 332 0.61 28.10 5.28
N TYR A 333 -0.54 28.11 5.91
CA TYR A 333 -1.83 27.90 5.22
C TYR A 333 -2.75 29.10 5.44
N SER A 334 -3.53 29.44 4.43
CA SER A 334 -4.50 30.54 4.46
C SER A 334 -5.60 30.31 5.50
N HIS A 335 -5.92 29.04 5.77
CA HIS A 335 -7.01 28.67 6.66
C HIS A 335 -6.50 27.89 7.88
N ASN A 336 -6.92 28.29 9.08
CA ASN A 336 -6.69 27.56 10.31
C ASN A 336 -7.69 26.42 10.49
N GLU A 337 -7.49 25.58 11.51
CA GLU A 337 -8.33 24.41 11.75
C GLU A 337 -9.80 24.80 12.04
N GLN A 338 -10.04 25.89 12.77
CA GLN A 338 -11.40 26.34 13.08
C GLN A 338 -12.15 26.76 11.81
N GLU A 339 -11.50 27.45 10.89
CA GLU A 339 -12.08 27.84 9.59
C GLU A 339 -12.39 26.63 8.70
N ILE A 340 -11.51 25.62 8.72
CA ILE A 340 -11.74 24.35 8.01
C ILE A 340 -13.01 23.66 8.53
N PHE A 341 -13.13 23.52 9.87
CA PHE A 341 -14.31 22.91 10.45
C PHE A 341 -15.59 23.74 10.28
N GLN A 342 -15.46 25.06 10.21
CA GLN A 342 -16.61 25.91 9.92
C GLN A 342 -17.09 25.74 8.46
N ALA A 343 -16.18 25.56 7.52
CA ALA A 343 -16.51 25.44 6.09
C ALA A 343 -16.94 24.01 5.70
N TYR A 344 -16.28 22.98 6.25
CA TYR A 344 -16.42 21.59 5.79
C TYR A 344 -16.62 20.57 6.91
N GLY A 345 -16.92 21.00 8.14
CA GLY A 345 -17.04 20.11 9.30
C GLY A 345 -18.11 19.01 9.15
N ASP A 346 -19.16 19.28 8.40
CA ASP A 346 -20.22 18.32 8.06
C ASP A 346 -19.76 17.22 7.07
N LYS A 347 -18.69 17.47 6.33
CA LYS A 347 -18.09 16.53 5.35
C LYS A 347 -16.84 15.83 5.90
N ILE A 348 -16.20 16.35 6.94
CA ILE A 348 -15.02 15.75 7.57
C ILE A 348 -15.44 14.53 8.40
N CYS A 349 -14.98 13.34 7.99
CA CYS A 349 -15.27 12.07 8.66
C CYS A 349 -14.24 11.71 9.71
N HIS A 350 -13.00 12.14 9.51
CA HIS A 350 -11.86 11.81 10.37
C HIS A 350 -10.74 12.81 10.19
N HIS A 351 -9.96 13.04 11.23
CA HIS A 351 -8.71 13.79 11.16
C HIS A 351 -7.77 13.34 12.29
N GLU A 352 -6.48 13.27 11.99
CA GLU A 352 -5.46 12.90 12.99
C GLU A 352 -4.05 13.31 12.56
N SER A 353 -3.13 13.29 13.53
CA SER A 353 -1.69 13.37 13.24
C SER A 353 -1.22 12.09 12.57
N ILE A 354 -0.43 12.24 11.51
CA ILE A 354 0.13 11.13 10.75
C ILE A 354 1.47 10.71 11.36
N SER A 355 1.69 9.40 11.47
CA SER A 355 2.96 8.85 11.95
C SER A 355 4.13 9.37 11.09
N GLY A 356 5.23 9.79 11.73
CA GLY A 356 6.40 10.37 11.08
C GLY A 356 7.02 9.51 9.98
N VAL A 357 6.79 8.20 9.98
CA VAL A 357 7.21 7.30 8.88
C VAL A 357 6.47 7.63 7.57
N PHE A 358 5.24 8.09 7.65
CA PHE A 358 4.40 8.44 6.50
C PHE A 358 4.37 9.94 6.22
N SER A 359 4.81 10.80 7.14
CA SER A 359 4.63 12.24 7.05
C SER A 359 5.27 12.85 5.80
N ARG A 360 6.38 12.29 5.34
CA ARG A 360 7.06 12.77 4.13
C ARG A 360 6.19 12.66 2.88
N ALA A 361 5.40 11.60 2.77
CA ALA A 361 4.52 11.37 1.63
C ALA A 361 3.10 11.91 1.84
N LEU A 362 2.57 11.80 3.07
CA LEU A 362 1.18 12.08 3.36
C LEU A 362 0.95 13.38 4.13
N GLY A 363 2.02 14.06 4.61
CA GLY A 363 1.92 15.21 5.50
C GLY A 363 1.93 14.79 6.98
N ASP A 364 1.99 15.78 7.88
CA ASP A 364 2.09 15.57 9.33
C ASP A 364 0.72 15.46 10.00
N TYR A 365 -0.32 15.96 9.32
CA TYR A 365 -1.72 15.92 9.76
C TYR A 365 -2.62 15.62 8.56
N GLY A 366 -3.56 14.71 8.74
CA GLY A 366 -4.47 14.25 7.70
C GLY A 366 -5.93 14.50 8.03
N TYR A 367 -6.70 14.89 7.01
CA TYR A 367 -8.16 14.96 7.04
C TYR A 367 -8.74 13.94 6.07
N ILE A 368 -9.85 13.33 6.44
CA ILE A 368 -10.68 12.54 5.52
C ILE A 368 -12.00 13.27 5.34
N VAL A 369 -12.30 13.63 4.11
CA VAL A 369 -13.52 14.34 3.70
C VAL A 369 -14.34 13.43 2.80
N ARG A 370 -15.66 13.42 2.90
CA ARG A 370 -16.53 12.69 1.97
C ARG A 370 -17.71 13.51 1.49
N SER A 371 -18.10 13.27 0.22
CA SER A 371 -19.31 13.79 -0.39
C SER A 371 -19.81 12.87 -1.51
N PRO A 372 -21.10 12.84 -1.84
CA PRO A 372 -21.57 12.19 -3.04
C PRO A 372 -21.10 12.87 -4.34
N GLU A 373 -20.64 14.14 -4.26
CA GLU A 373 -20.17 14.92 -5.39
C GLU A 373 -18.64 15.07 -5.35
N LEU A 374 -17.98 14.85 -6.50
CA LEU A 374 -16.52 14.91 -6.62
C LEU A 374 -15.99 16.32 -6.37
N GLU A 375 -16.66 17.30 -6.92
CA GLU A 375 -16.31 18.72 -6.81
C GLU A 375 -16.19 19.14 -5.34
N ASP A 376 -17.13 18.70 -4.51
CA ASP A 376 -17.14 19.03 -3.08
C ASP A 376 -15.87 18.56 -2.33
N VAL A 377 -15.38 17.35 -2.64
CA VAL A 377 -14.18 16.84 -1.97
C VAL A 377 -12.90 17.45 -2.51
N ILE A 378 -12.88 17.84 -3.79
CA ILE A 378 -11.78 18.57 -4.40
C ILE A 378 -11.71 20.00 -3.85
N GLU A 379 -12.81 20.73 -3.81
CA GLU A 379 -12.88 22.08 -3.23
C GLU A 379 -12.46 22.08 -1.76
N ALA A 380 -12.91 21.09 -0.98
CA ALA A 380 -12.47 20.93 0.39
C ALA A 380 -10.97 20.68 0.50
N ALA A 381 -10.39 19.83 -0.37
CA ALA A 381 -8.97 19.54 -0.40
C ALA A 381 -8.14 20.77 -0.74
N GLU A 382 -8.55 21.52 -1.76
CA GLU A 382 -7.88 22.76 -2.18
C GLU A 382 -7.93 23.82 -1.07
N PHE A 383 -9.11 24.02 -0.44
CA PHE A 383 -9.27 24.94 0.69
C PHE A 383 -8.38 24.54 1.89
N ILE A 384 -8.35 23.25 2.23
CA ILE A 384 -7.50 22.75 3.32
C ILE A 384 -6.01 22.99 3.02
N GLN A 385 -5.58 22.92 1.77
CA GLN A 385 -4.18 23.06 1.36
C GLN A 385 -3.82 24.44 0.84
N GLU A 386 -4.72 25.42 0.81
CA GLU A 386 -4.46 26.77 0.35
C GLU A 386 -3.37 27.45 1.18
N GLN A 387 -2.32 28.03 0.48
CA GLN A 387 -1.15 28.67 1.04
C GLN A 387 -1.13 30.18 0.77
#